data_8cadabe018f92cbd8b2b1ac313c71a9d
#
_entry.id   8cadabe018f92cbd8b2b1ac313c71a9d
#
_cell.length_a   1.000
_cell.length_b   1.000
_cell.length_c   1.000
_cell.angle_alpha   90.00
_cell.angle_beta   90.00
_cell.angle_gamma   90.00
#
_symmetry.space_group_name_H-M   'P 1'
#
loop_
_entity.id
_entity.type
_entity.pdbx_description
1 polymer ?
#
loop_
_entity_poly.entity_id
_entity_poly.type
_entity_poly.pdbx_seq_one_letter_code
_entity_poly.pdbx_strand_id
1 'polypeptide(L)'
;GITAMIVCLALYGLIPKPRADFVVAGKPFTEQYIMAGLLAQELEEAGFSVEQRLGMGSAVVYEAIRNGTVDVYVEYTGTVWANFMSRESNPGRQGIRSGVVGFLEEQNVTTVGFTGFQNRYALAMRRDRALELGVTSIEDLIPIAAELSAGSDLEFFGRTEWFRLRDLYNMDFADKLTFDVSLMYTAVAERQVDVISAYTTDGRVAAYDLLLLDDPRNALLAYDAMILASANAAAQPKFMQVLDTLVDSIPDEAMRQANRLVDVDGESITVALEYLRGEMTKN
;
A
#
# COMPACT_ATOMS: atom_id res chain seq x y z
N GLY A 1 33.07 -26.21 -40.91
CA GLY A 1 32.29 -24.95 -40.85
C GLY A 1 31.11 -25.02 -39.88
N ILE A 2 30.38 -26.16 -39.83
CA ILE A 2 29.15 -26.33 -39.02
C ILE A 2 29.49 -26.53 -37.54
N THR A 3 30.57 -27.25 -37.22
CA THR A 3 30.97 -27.54 -35.83
C THR A 3 31.46 -26.28 -35.09
N ALA A 4 32.11 -25.34 -35.77
CA ALA A 4 32.56 -24.07 -35.20
C ALA A 4 31.38 -23.12 -34.90
N MET A 5 30.29 -23.16 -35.70
CA MET A 5 29.10 -22.35 -35.53
C MET A 5 28.23 -22.81 -34.35
N ILE A 6 28.18 -24.14 -34.11
CA ILE A 6 27.44 -24.72 -32.97
C ILE A 6 28.14 -24.40 -31.62
N VAL A 7 29.49 -24.39 -31.61
CA VAL A 7 30.24 -24.01 -30.40
C VAL A 7 30.09 -22.54 -30.06
N CYS A 8 30.03 -21.64 -31.04
CA CYS A 8 29.76 -20.21 -30.81
C CYS A 8 28.33 -19.95 -30.28
N LEU A 9 27.31 -20.67 -30.77
CA LEU A 9 25.95 -20.57 -30.27
C LEU A 9 25.77 -21.10 -28.83
N ALA A 10 26.51 -22.16 -28.48
CA ALA A 10 26.52 -22.74 -27.13
C ALA A 10 27.23 -21.82 -26.10
N LEU A 11 28.24 -21.06 -26.53
CA LEU A 11 28.95 -20.10 -25.68
C LEU A 11 28.16 -18.80 -25.45
N TYR A 12 27.29 -18.39 -26.39
CA TYR A 12 26.43 -17.22 -26.22
C TYR A 12 25.38 -17.41 -25.11
N GLY A 13 24.97 -18.65 -24.78
CA GLY A 13 24.08 -18.99 -23.70
C GLY A 13 24.72 -19.03 -22.30
N LEU A 14 26.05 -18.92 -22.19
CA LEU A 14 26.84 -19.00 -20.96
C LEU A 14 27.39 -17.66 -20.48
N ILE A 15 27.10 -16.56 -21.18
CA ILE A 15 27.44 -15.22 -20.69
C ILE A 15 26.40 -14.88 -19.61
N PRO A 16 26.78 -14.79 -18.31
CA PRO A 16 25.87 -14.35 -17.31
C PRO A 16 25.33 -12.97 -17.70
N LYS A 17 24.00 -12.78 -17.69
CA LYS A 17 23.45 -11.44 -17.87
C LYS A 17 24.10 -10.52 -16.84
N PRO A 18 24.59 -9.34 -17.24
CA PRO A 18 25.12 -8.39 -16.29
C PRO A 18 24.05 -8.16 -15.22
N ARG A 19 24.45 -8.18 -13.95
CA ARG A 19 23.54 -7.87 -12.84
C ARG A 19 22.99 -6.45 -13.07
N ALA A 20 21.69 -6.26 -12.89
CA ALA A 20 21.11 -4.92 -12.90
C ALA A 20 21.77 -4.03 -11.84
N ASP A 21 21.81 -2.73 -12.08
CA ASP A 21 22.36 -1.78 -11.11
C ASP A 21 21.55 -1.80 -9.82
N PHE A 22 20.20 -1.89 -9.93
CA PHE A 22 19.30 -1.95 -8.80
C PHE A 22 18.21 -3.00 -8.97
N VAL A 23 17.76 -3.53 -7.83
CA VAL A 23 16.62 -4.45 -7.70
C VAL A 23 15.47 -3.73 -7.00
N VAL A 24 14.37 -3.53 -7.73
CA VAL A 24 13.10 -3.00 -7.21
C VAL A 24 12.18 -4.16 -6.87
N ALA A 25 11.59 -4.15 -5.67
CA ALA A 25 10.64 -5.18 -5.28
C ALA A 25 9.22 -4.63 -5.10
N GLY A 26 8.22 -5.53 -5.12
CA GLY A 26 6.82 -5.23 -4.85
C GLY A 26 6.09 -6.41 -4.21
N LYS A 27 5.12 -6.12 -3.33
CA LYS A 27 4.25 -7.10 -2.69
C LYS A 27 3.15 -7.57 -3.66
N PRO A 28 2.40 -8.67 -3.36
CA PRO A 28 1.50 -9.31 -4.34
C PRO A 28 0.12 -8.63 -4.43
N PHE A 29 0.06 -7.32 -4.71
CA PHE A 29 -1.18 -6.59 -4.97
C PHE A 29 -0.96 -5.35 -5.85
N THR A 30 -2.00 -4.88 -6.49
CA THR A 30 -2.00 -3.88 -7.57
C THR A 30 -1.21 -2.62 -7.23
N GLU A 31 -1.48 -1.98 -6.10
CA GLU A 31 -0.80 -0.76 -5.66
C GLU A 31 0.73 -0.94 -5.60
N GLN A 32 1.18 -2.09 -5.13
CA GLN A 32 2.61 -2.42 -5.07
C GLN A 32 3.23 -2.64 -6.45
N TYR A 33 2.46 -3.19 -7.40
CA TYR A 33 2.91 -3.32 -8.78
C TYR A 33 3.03 -1.96 -9.47
N ILE A 34 2.08 -1.05 -9.22
CA ILE A 34 2.14 0.33 -9.71
C ILE A 34 3.35 1.05 -9.10
N MET A 35 3.55 0.96 -7.78
CA MET A 35 4.66 1.61 -7.10
C MET A 35 6.02 1.04 -7.51
N ALA A 36 6.15 -0.28 -7.66
CA ALA A 36 7.38 -0.89 -8.16
C ALA A 36 7.68 -0.47 -9.60
N GLY A 37 6.65 -0.37 -10.44
CA GLY A 37 6.77 0.18 -11.80
C GLY A 37 7.23 1.63 -11.82
N LEU A 38 6.68 2.47 -10.93
CA LEU A 38 7.08 3.88 -10.80
C LEU A 38 8.54 4.01 -10.37
N LEU A 39 8.95 3.30 -9.31
CA LEU A 39 10.35 3.28 -8.84
C LEU A 39 11.32 2.82 -9.95
N ALA A 40 10.96 1.75 -10.67
CA ALA A 40 11.78 1.23 -11.76
C ALA A 40 11.92 2.25 -12.89
N GLN A 41 10.82 2.85 -13.32
CA GLN A 41 10.83 3.83 -14.42
C GLN A 41 11.64 5.07 -14.07
N GLU A 42 11.51 5.64 -12.86
CA GLU A 42 12.31 6.79 -12.45
C GLU A 42 13.82 6.49 -12.43
N LEU A 43 14.21 5.30 -11.97
CA LEU A 43 15.59 4.85 -11.99
C LEU A 43 16.10 4.61 -13.42
N GLU A 44 15.31 4.00 -14.30
CA GLU A 44 15.65 3.76 -15.70
C GLU A 44 15.79 5.07 -16.49
N GLU A 45 14.93 6.06 -16.27
CA GLU A 45 15.03 7.40 -16.87
C GLU A 45 16.29 8.14 -16.40
N ALA A 46 16.76 7.86 -15.17
CA ALA A 46 18.05 8.35 -14.69
C ALA A 46 19.28 7.59 -15.25
N GLY A 47 19.07 6.55 -16.07
CA GLY A 47 20.10 5.79 -16.77
C GLY A 47 20.62 4.57 -16.03
N PHE A 48 19.91 4.09 -15.01
CA PHE A 48 20.22 2.83 -14.33
C PHE A 48 19.52 1.63 -15.01
N SER A 49 20.13 0.45 -14.93
CA SER A 49 19.45 -0.79 -15.26
C SER A 49 18.74 -1.36 -14.05
N VAL A 50 17.47 -1.79 -14.21
CA VAL A 50 16.62 -2.23 -13.11
C VAL A 50 16.10 -3.65 -13.33
N GLU A 51 16.16 -4.46 -12.26
CA GLU A 51 15.47 -5.75 -12.17
C GLU A 51 14.26 -5.58 -11.25
N GLN A 52 13.08 -6.02 -11.67
CA GLN A 52 11.90 -6.02 -10.83
C GLN A 52 11.63 -7.41 -10.23
N ARG A 53 11.40 -7.50 -8.92
CA ARG A 53 11.01 -8.71 -8.19
C ARG A 53 9.66 -8.51 -7.53
N LEU A 54 8.61 -8.90 -8.21
CA LEU A 54 7.23 -8.70 -7.80
C LEU A 54 6.65 -9.93 -7.08
N GLY A 55 5.58 -9.72 -6.29
CA GLY A 55 4.86 -10.79 -5.60
C GLY A 55 5.52 -11.30 -4.34
N MET A 56 6.43 -10.54 -3.74
CA MET A 56 7.13 -10.92 -2.50
C MET A 56 6.24 -10.65 -1.28
N GLY A 57 6.11 -11.63 -0.38
CA GLY A 57 5.42 -11.42 0.90
C GLY A 57 6.17 -10.44 1.81
N SER A 58 5.45 -9.75 2.72
CA SER A 58 6.00 -8.67 3.55
C SER A 58 7.26 -9.07 4.34
N ALA A 59 7.28 -10.24 4.99
CA ALA A 59 8.47 -10.70 5.71
C ALA A 59 9.64 -11.00 4.77
N VAL A 60 9.37 -11.53 3.57
CA VAL A 60 10.40 -11.90 2.59
C VAL A 60 11.06 -10.67 2.01
N VAL A 61 10.27 -9.66 1.58
CA VAL A 61 10.82 -8.42 1.02
C VAL A 61 11.57 -7.60 2.08
N TYR A 62 11.09 -7.60 3.33
CA TYR A 62 11.76 -6.93 4.43
C TYR A 62 13.14 -7.54 4.72
N GLU A 63 13.25 -8.87 4.78
CA GLU A 63 14.55 -9.53 4.93
C GLU A 63 15.45 -9.31 3.70
N ALA A 64 14.89 -9.25 2.49
CA ALA A 64 15.63 -9.02 1.26
C ALA A 64 16.25 -7.62 1.21
N ILE A 65 15.56 -6.58 1.69
CA ILE A 65 16.14 -5.23 1.74
C ILE A 65 17.20 -5.10 2.83
N ARG A 66 17.00 -5.74 3.99
CA ARG A 66 17.98 -5.75 5.08
C ARG A 66 19.32 -6.39 4.66
N ASN A 67 19.27 -7.47 3.88
CA ASN A 67 20.46 -8.17 3.42
C ASN A 67 21.00 -7.65 2.06
N GLY A 68 20.37 -6.63 1.47
CA GLY A 68 20.81 -6.00 0.21
C GLY A 68 20.60 -6.85 -1.04
N THR A 69 19.69 -7.84 -1.02
CA THR A 69 19.27 -8.58 -2.22
C THR A 69 18.14 -7.88 -2.99
N VAL A 70 17.47 -6.94 -2.32
CA VAL A 70 16.56 -5.93 -2.86
C VAL A 70 17.14 -4.56 -2.51
N ASP A 71 17.08 -3.61 -3.42
CA ASP A 71 17.64 -2.27 -3.25
C ASP A 71 16.59 -1.24 -2.84
N VAL A 72 15.35 -1.40 -3.31
CA VAL A 72 14.24 -0.47 -3.01
C VAL A 72 12.88 -1.16 -3.12
N TYR A 73 11.96 -0.79 -2.25
CA TYR A 73 10.54 -1.09 -2.36
C TYR A 73 9.71 -0.10 -1.53
N VAL A 74 8.37 -0.15 -1.70
CA VAL A 74 7.44 0.62 -0.88
C VAL A 74 6.89 -0.25 0.25
N GLU A 75 7.00 0.23 1.49
CA GLU A 75 6.42 -0.39 2.67
C GLU A 75 5.45 0.58 3.35
N TYR A 76 4.66 0.07 4.29
CA TYR A 76 3.70 0.87 5.04
C TYR A 76 4.06 0.94 6.51
N THR A 77 3.94 2.13 7.10
CA THR A 77 4.33 2.37 8.50
C THR A 77 3.59 1.45 9.47
N GLY A 78 2.29 1.20 9.25
CA GLY A 78 1.51 0.29 10.10
C GLY A 78 1.99 -1.15 10.04
N THR A 79 2.45 -1.63 8.87
CA THR A 79 3.04 -2.97 8.72
C THR A 79 4.31 -3.10 9.55
N VAL A 80 5.21 -2.13 9.46
CA VAL A 80 6.45 -2.14 10.25
C VAL A 80 6.13 -2.07 11.75
N TRP A 81 5.25 -1.15 12.15
CA TRP A 81 4.85 -0.95 13.54
C TRP A 81 4.24 -2.21 14.17
N ALA A 82 3.22 -2.79 13.52
CA ALA A 82 2.51 -3.94 14.07
C ALA A 82 3.28 -5.26 13.90
N ASN A 83 3.86 -5.52 12.72
CA ASN A 83 4.39 -6.83 12.39
C ASN A 83 5.89 -6.97 12.70
N PHE A 84 6.71 -5.95 12.41
CA PHE A 84 8.16 -6.05 12.59
C PHE A 84 8.63 -5.54 13.95
N MET A 85 7.97 -4.51 14.48
CA MET A 85 8.23 -4.00 15.84
C MET A 85 7.36 -4.65 16.91
N SER A 86 6.32 -5.42 16.52
CA SER A 86 5.35 -6.06 17.44
C SER A 86 4.72 -5.04 18.42
N ARG A 87 4.33 -3.85 17.91
CA ARG A 87 3.72 -2.79 18.71
C ARG A 87 2.20 -2.82 18.58
N GLU A 88 1.50 -2.80 19.70
CA GLU A 88 0.03 -2.75 19.77
C GLU A 88 -0.51 -1.34 20.03
N SER A 89 0.32 -0.45 20.57
CA SER A 89 -0.08 0.94 20.90
C SER A 89 -0.30 1.79 19.64
N ASN A 90 -1.13 2.82 19.75
CA ASN A 90 -1.30 3.82 18.70
C ASN A 90 -0.90 5.22 19.21
N PRO A 91 0.35 5.64 19.04
CA PRO A 91 0.80 6.97 19.43
C PRO A 91 0.40 8.06 18.42
N GLY A 92 -0.52 7.76 17.51
CA GLY A 92 -0.90 8.62 16.39
C GLY A 92 0.10 8.57 15.21
N ARG A 93 -0.31 9.16 14.09
CA ARG A 93 0.45 9.11 12.82
C ARG A 93 1.91 9.52 12.97
N GLN A 94 2.16 10.67 13.63
CA GLN A 94 3.53 11.18 13.81
C GLN A 94 4.37 10.28 14.72
N GLY A 95 3.79 9.74 15.79
CA GLY A 95 4.49 8.82 16.69
C GLY A 95 4.87 7.51 15.98
N ILE A 96 3.98 6.97 15.14
CA ILE A 96 4.24 5.79 14.31
C ILE A 96 5.37 6.10 13.31
N ARG A 97 5.28 7.21 12.54
CA ARG A 97 6.32 7.61 11.58
C ARG A 97 7.70 7.68 12.24
N SER A 98 7.81 8.44 13.34
CA SER A 98 9.09 8.62 14.04
C SER A 98 9.65 7.31 14.61
N GLY A 99 8.79 6.48 15.21
CA GLY A 99 9.20 5.19 15.75
C GLY A 99 9.66 4.20 14.68
N VAL A 100 8.96 4.17 13.55
CA VAL A 100 9.29 3.30 12.41
C VAL A 100 10.61 3.72 11.76
N VAL A 101 10.83 5.02 11.52
CA VAL A 101 12.08 5.51 10.94
C VAL A 101 13.27 5.13 11.82
N GLY A 102 13.19 5.39 13.15
CA GLY A 102 14.26 5.03 14.07
C GLY A 102 14.53 3.52 14.12
N PHE A 103 13.48 2.70 14.12
CA PHE A 103 13.63 1.24 14.08
C PHE A 103 14.31 0.76 12.79
N LEU A 104 13.92 1.29 11.63
CA LEU A 104 14.51 0.89 10.35
C LEU A 104 15.98 1.28 10.24
N GLU A 105 16.37 2.45 10.76
CA GLU A 105 17.77 2.87 10.83
C GLU A 105 18.62 1.89 11.66
N GLU A 106 18.12 1.40 12.80
CA GLU A 106 18.78 0.37 13.62
C GLU A 106 18.91 -0.97 12.87
N GLN A 107 18.05 -1.21 11.87
CA GLN A 107 18.10 -2.41 11.02
C GLN A 107 18.92 -2.22 9.74
N ASN A 108 19.66 -1.12 9.58
CA ASN A 108 20.38 -0.73 8.37
C ASN A 108 19.49 -0.61 7.12
N VAL A 109 18.24 -0.19 7.29
CA VAL A 109 17.30 0.14 6.21
C VAL A 109 17.06 1.64 6.24
N THR A 110 17.28 2.30 5.12
CA THR A 110 17.08 3.74 5.00
C THR A 110 15.66 4.05 4.56
N THR A 111 14.95 4.88 5.32
CA THR A 111 13.71 5.51 4.85
C THR A 111 14.07 6.71 3.98
N VAL A 112 13.84 6.62 2.67
CA VAL A 112 14.04 7.73 1.75
C VAL A 112 13.05 8.85 2.06
N GLY A 113 11.77 8.50 2.20
CA GLY A 113 10.70 9.41 2.59
C GLY A 113 9.33 8.76 2.46
N PHE A 114 8.29 9.53 2.78
CA PHE A 114 6.90 9.13 2.62
C PHE A 114 6.41 9.61 1.26
N THR A 115 5.58 8.80 0.58
CA THR A 115 5.13 9.10 -0.78
C THR A 115 4.01 10.15 -0.85
N GLY A 116 3.30 10.37 0.26
CA GLY A 116 2.17 11.30 0.36
C GLY A 116 0.83 10.62 0.66
N PHE A 117 0.63 9.37 0.28
CA PHE A 117 -0.61 8.64 0.51
C PHE A 117 -0.52 7.63 1.66
N GLN A 118 -1.69 7.17 2.12
CA GLN A 118 -1.86 6.11 3.10
C GLN A 118 -2.78 5.01 2.56
N ASN A 119 -2.42 3.74 2.79
CA ASN A 119 -3.30 2.60 2.57
C ASN A 119 -3.63 1.94 3.92
N ARG A 120 -4.67 2.43 4.60
CA ARG A 120 -5.09 1.98 5.93
C ARG A 120 -6.51 1.39 5.92
N TYR A 121 -6.85 0.66 6.95
CA TYR A 121 -8.25 0.37 7.22
C TYR A 121 -9.05 1.66 7.47
N ALA A 122 -10.29 1.67 6.99
CA ALA A 122 -11.29 2.67 7.30
C ALA A 122 -12.66 2.00 7.37
N LEU A 123 -13.64 2.59 8.04
CA LEU A 123 -15.02 2.23 7.82
C LEU A 123 -15.55 3.00 6.60
N ALA A 124 -16.33 2.34 5.78
CA ALA A 124 -16.95 2.94 4.59
C ALA A 124 -18.43 2.58 4.49
N MET A 125 -19.20 3.50 3.94
CA MET A 125 -20.62 3.33 3.62
C MET A 125 -20.88 3.81 2.20
N ARG A 126 -21.99 3.36 1.58
CA ARG A 126 -22.46 4.07 0.38
C ARG A 126 -22.74 5.52 0.72
N ARG A 127 -22.35 6.42 -0.18
CA ARG A 127 -22.53 7.88 0.03
C ARG A 127 -24.00 8.27 0.19
N ASP A 128 -24.90 7.67 -0.60
CA ASP A 128 -26.35 7.91 -0.48
C ASP A 128 -26.87 7.55 0.91
N ARG A 129 -26.45 6.39 1.45
CA ARG A 129 -26.85 5.91 2.76
C ARG A 129 -26.24 6.75 3.89
N ALA A 130 -24.98 7.13 3.77
CA ALA A 130 -24.32 8.01 4.73
C ALA A 130 -25.04 9.39 4.82
N LEU A 131 -25.39 9.97 3.67
CA LEU A 131 -26.16 11.23 3.62
C LEU A 131 -27.55 11.09 4.23
N GLU A 132 -28.27 10.00 3.96
CA GLU A 132 -29.60 9.71 4.54
C GLU A 132 -29.52 9.65 6.06
N LEU A 133 -28.49 9.04 6.63
CA LEU A 133 -28.29 8.87 8.06
C LEU A 133 -27.59 10.07 8.72
N GLY A 134 -27.06 11.02 7.94
CA GLY A 134 -26.27 12.15 8.45
C GLY A 134 -24.89 11.73 8.99
N VAL A 135 -24.30 10.66 8.43
CA VAL A 135 -23.03 10.07 8.88
C VAL A 135 -21.88 10.60 8.01
N THR A 136 -20.82 11.11 8.65
CA THR A 136 -19.55 11.51 8.01
C THR A 136 -18.34 10.92 8.72
N SER A 137 -18.51 10.53 9.98
CA SER A 137 -17.46 10.02 10.85
C SER A 137 -17.90 8.76 11.59
N ILE A 138 -16.95 8.06 12.18
CA ILE A 138 -17.22 6.90 13.06
C ILE A 138 -18.00 7.33 14.31
N GLU A 139 -17.83 8.57 14.78
CA GLU A 139 -18.62 9.10 15.91
C GLU A 139 -20.12 9.16 15.61
N ASP A 140 -20.48 9.49 14.37
CA ASP A 140 -21.87 9.58 13.94
C ASP A 140 -22.56 8.20 13.91
N LEU A 141 -21.78 7.11 13.86
CA LEU A 141 -22.30 5.74 13.94
C LEU A 141 -22.70 5.34 15.37
N ILE A 142 -22.11 5.94 16.41
CA ILE A 142 -22.31 5.50 17.80
C ILE A 142 -23.79 5.30 18.16
N PRO A 143 -24.71 6.25 17.90
CA PRO A 143 -26.10 6.12 18.30
C PRO A 143 -26.90 5.09 17.49
N ILE A 144 -26.40 4.66 16.32
CA ILE A 144 -27.15 3.83 15.37
C ILE A 144 -26.46 2.51 15.02
N ALA A 145 -25.21 2.29 15.43
CA ALA A 145 -24.42 1.10 15.06
C ALA A 145 -25.12 -0.22 15.40
N ALA A 146 -25.82 -0.27 16.53
CA ALA A 146 -26.60 -1.44 16.98
C ALA A 146 -27.81 -1.79 16.08
N GLU A 147 -28.13 -0.93 15.11
CA GLU A 147 -29.19 -1.15 14.10
C GLU A 147 -28.63 -1.43 12.71
N LEU A 148 -27.28 -1.29 12.53
CA LEU A 148 -26.60 -1.44 11.26
C LEU A 148 -25.85 -2.77 11.15
N SER A 149 -25.79 -3.32 9.94
CA SER A 149 -24.98 -4.47 9.60
C SER A 149 -23.59 -4.04 9.08
N ALA A 150 -22.55 -4.75 9.50
CA ALA A 150 -21.19 -4.50 9.05
C ALA A 150 -20.61 -5.70 8.31
N GLY A 151 -19.94 -5.44 7.20
CA GLY A 151 -19.15 -6.40 6.45
C GLY A 151 -17.65 -6.15 6.60
N SER A 152 -16.83 -7.19 6.55
CA SER A 152 -15.37 -7.04 6.56
C SER A 152 -14.69 -8.09 5.71
N ASP A 153 -13.38 -7.92 5.46
CA ASP A 153 -12.55 -9.03 5.06
C ASP A 153 -12.52 -10.12 6.14
N LEU A 154 -11.94 -11.27 5.81
CA LEU A 154 -11.95 -12.45 6.68
C LEU A 154 -11.21 -12.26 8.02
N GLU A 155 -10.37 -11.23 8.14
CA GLU A 155 -9.51 -11.04 9.31
C GLU A 155 -9.95 -9.89 10.22
N PHE A 156 -10.54 -8.81 9.69
CA PHE A 156 -10.72 -7.53 10.38
C PHE A 156 -11.38 -7.65 11.76
N PHE A 157 -12.48 -8.39 11.88
CA PHE A 157 -13.20 -8.53 13.16
C PHE A 157 -12.41 -9.33 14.21
N GLY A 158 -11.35 -10.05 13.82
CA GLY A 158 -10.42 -10.73 14.73
C GLY A 158 -9.15 -9.92 15.02
N ARG A 159 -8.98 -8.74 14.41
CA ARG A 159 -7.75 -7.94 14.53
C ARG A 159 -7.84 -6.91 15.67
N THR A 160 -6.66 -6.49 16.10
CA THR A 160 -6.51 -5.42 17.11
C THR A 160 -7.19 -4.11 16.66
N GLU A 161 -7.19 -3.82 15.35
CA GLU A 161 -7.86 -2.64 14.77
C GLU A 161 -9.36 -2.60 15.09
N TRP A 162 -10.07 -3.73 14.93
CA TRP A 162 -11.49 -3.82 15.27
C TRP A 162 -11.73 -3.67 16.78
N PHE A 163 -10.97 -4.38 17.62
CA PHE A 163 -11.14 -4.31 19.06
C PHE A 163 -10.91 -2.89 19.58
N ARG A 164 -9.89 -2.19 19.07
CA ARG A 164 -9.62 -0.80 19.42
C ARG A 164 -10.75 0.13 18.97
N LEU A 165 -11.23 -0.04 17.74
CA LEU A 165 -12.34 0.75 17.21
C LEU A 165 -13.58 0.55 18.08
N ARG A 166 -13.97 -0.69 18.33
CA ARG A 166 -15.11 -1.04 19.18
C ARG A 166 -14.99 -0.42 20.58
N ASP A 167 -13.85 -0.60 21.22
CA ASP A 167 -13.65 -0.18 22.61
C ASP A 167 -13.53 1.35 22.72
N LEU A 168 -12.85 2.01 21.79
CA LEU A 168 -12.63 3.45 21.82
C LEU A 168 -13.92 4.24 21.50
N TYR A 169 -14.73 3.74 20.58
CA TYR A 169 -16.03 4.34 20.24
C TYR A 169 -17.19 3.78 21.07
N ASN A 170 -16.93 2.73 21.88
CA ASN A 170 -17.95 2.05 22.68
C ASN A 170 -19.19 1.67 21.86
N MET A 171 -18.96 1.06 20.67
CA MET A 171 -20.01 0.68 19.74
C MET A 171 -19.82 -0.75 19.26
N ASP A 172 -20.92 -1.38 18.87
CA ASP A 172 -20.90 -2.64 18.13
C ASP A 172 -22.01 -2.63 17.08
N PHE A 173 -21.88 -3.44 16.04
CA PHE A 173 -22.87 -3.56 14.98
C PHE A 173 -23.88 -4.68 15.30
N ALA A 174 -25.10 -4.55 14.78
CA ALA A 174 -26.16 -5.55 14.94
C ALA A 174 -25.71 -6.91 14.39
N ASP A 175 -25.17 -6.90 13.16
CA ASP A 175 -24.64 -8.06 12.48
C ASP A 175 -23.22 -7.79 11.98
N LYS A 176 -22.36 -8.81 12.07
CA LYS A 176 -20.99 -8.78 11.55
C LYS A 176 -20.79 -9.94 10.60
N LEU A 177 -20.61 -9.64 9.31
CA LEU A 177 -20.44 -10.61 8.22
C LEU A 177 -19.02 -10.51 7.65
N THR A 178 -18.44 -11.64 7.28
CA THR A 178 -17.10 -11.68 6.65
C THR A 178 -17.21 -12.15 5.22
N PHE A 179 -16.39 -11.57 4.36
CA PHE A 179 -16.37 -11.79 2.92
C PHE A 179 -14.93 -11.94 2.41
N ASP A 180 -14.78 -12.50 1.22
CA ASP A 180 -13.61 -12.18 0.40
C ASP A 180 -13.58 -10.67 0.12
N VAL A 181 -12.38 -10.07 0.02
CA VAL A 181 -12.21 -8.62 -0.12
C VAL A 181 -13.02 -8.07 -1.30
N SER A 182 -13.01 -8.74 -2.44
CA SER A 182 -13.76 -8.28 -3.62
C SER A 182 -15.28 -8.32 -3.41
N LEU A 183 -15.77 -9.35 -2.74
CA LEU A 183 -17.20 -9.54 -2.42
C LEU A 183 -17.68 -8.56 -1.34
N MET A 184 -16.83 -8.19 -0.41
CA MET A 184 -17.15 -7.19 0.63
C MET A 184 -17.60 -5.85 0.03
N TYR A 185 -16.88 -5.34 -0.96
CA TYR A 185 -17.26 -4.10 -1.65
C TYR A 185 -18.57 -4.26 -2.45
N THR A 186 -18.76 -5.40 -3.07
CA THR A 186 -20.02 -5.71 -3.77
C THR A 186 -21.20 -5.78 -2.77
N ALA A 187 -21.00 -6.38 -1.60
CA ALA A 187 -22.04 -6.50 -0.58
C ALA A 187 -22.57 -5.14 -0.10
N VAL A 188 -21.69 -4.16 0.14
CA VAL A 188 -22.15 -2.81 0.52
C VAL A 188 -22.80 -2.08 -0.66
N ALA A 189 -22.27 -2.21 -1.87
CA ALA A 189 -22.85 -1.60 -3.07
C ALA A 189 -24.27 -2.14 -3.34
N GLU A 190 -24.49 -3.44 -3.16
CA GLU A 190 -25.78 -4.10 -3.33
C GLU A 190 -26.70 -4.04 -2.10
N ARG A 191 -26.32 -3.27 -1.06
CA ARG A 191 -27.13 -3.06 0.16
C ARG A 191 -27.31 -4.33 1.00
N GLN A 192 -26.41 -5.27 0.92
CA GLN A 192 -26.41 -6.46 1.78
C GLN A 192 -25.89 -6.17 3.18
N VAL A 193 -25.02 -5.14 3.28
CA VAL A 193 -24.54 -4.56 4.55
C VAL A 193 -24.53 -3.04 4.45
N ASP A 194 -24.60 -2.35 5.62
CA ASP A 194 -24.62 -0.90 5.69
C ASP A 194 -23.20 -0.31 5.70
N VAL A 195 -22.27 -0.93 6.40
CA VAL A 195 -20.90 -0.47 6.64
C VAL A 195 -19.93 -1.58 6.26
N ILE A 196 -18.75 -1.22 5.74
CA ILE A 196 -17.65 -2.18 5.55
C ILE A 196 -16.34 -1.68 6.14
N SER A 197 -15.43 -2.62 6.46
CA SER A 197 -14.01 -2.31 6.63
C SER A 197 -13.37 -2.16 5.25
N ALA A 198 -13.05 -0.95 4.85
CA ALA A 198 -12.45 -0.66 3.55
C ALA A 198 -10.95 -0.39 3.67
N TYR A 199 -10.24 -0.49 2.55
CA TYR A 199 -8.89 0.04 2.40
C TYR A 199 -8.95 1.40 1.72
N THR A 200 -8.28 2.42 2.25
CA THR A 200 -8.46 3.82 1.83
C THR A 200 -8.04 4.09 0.38
N THR A 201 -7.16 3.29 -0.18
CA THR A 201 -6.70 3.41 -1.58
C THR A 201 -7.33 2.38 -2.52
N ASP A 202 -8.28 1.56 -2.04
CA ASP A 202 -8.98 0.60 -2.90
C ASP A 202 -9.83 1.31 -3.96
N GLY A 203 -9.62 0.95 -5.23
CA GLY A 203 -10.31 1.58 -6.36
C GLY A 203 -11.82 1.43 -6.34
N ARG A 204 -12.34 0.39 -5.67
CA ARG A 204 -13.77 0.15 -5.51
C ARG A 204 -14.47 1.19 -4.61
N VAL A 205 -13.71 1.88 -3.75
CA VAL A 205 -14.24 3.05 -2.99
C VAL A 205 -14.79 4.09 -3.95
N ALA A 206 -14.02 4.46 -4.97
CA ALA A 206 -14.45 5.41 -6.00
C ALA A 206 -15.48 4.80 -6.96
N ALA A 207 -15.29 3.53 -7.38
CA ALA A 207 -16.17 2.86 -8.33
C ALA A 207 -17.60 2.69 -7.82
N TYR A 208 -17.78 2.46 -6.52
CA TYR A 208 -19.09 2.26 -5.90
C TYR A 208 -19.61 3.47 -5.13
N ASP A 209 -18.97 4.63 -5.31
CA ASP A 209 -19.30 5.88 -4.63
C ASP A 209 -19.44 5.71 -3.10
N LEU A 210 -18.42 5.11 -2.50
CA LEU A 210 -18.37 4.93 -1.06
C LEU A 210 -17.79 6.17 -0.38
N LEU A 211 -18.35 6.50 0.79
CA LEU A 211 -17.80 7.49 1.71
C LEU A 211 -16.91 6.78 2.72
N LEU A 212 -15.64 7.13 2.77
CA LEU A 212 -14.75 6.76 3.87
C LEU A 212 -15.08 7.63 5.08
N LEU A 213 -15.34 7.00 6.23
CA LEU A 213 -15.69 7.71 7.45
C LEU A 213 -14.44 8.22 8.17
N ASP A 214 -14.49 9.45 8.64
CA ASP A 214 -13.44 10.02 9.47
C ASP A 214 -13.32 9.27 10.80
N ASP A 215 -12.09 9.12 11.29
CA ASP A 215 -11.75 8.51 12.58
C ASP A 215 -11.14 9.56 13.54
N PRO A 216 -11.96 10.45 14.14
CA PRO A 216 -11.48 11.55 14.97
C PRO A 216 -10.78 11.09 16.26
N ARG A 217 -11.03 9.86 16.72
CA ARG A 217 -10.37 9.28 17.91
C ARG A 217 -9.09 8.51 17.58
N ASN A 218 -8.71 8.42 16.29
CA ASN A 218 -7.55 7.67 15.83
C ASN A 218 -7.52 6.22 16.34
N ALA A 219 -8.65 5.50 16.24
CA ALA A 219 -8.74 4.10 16.60
C ALA A 219 -7.91 3.22 15.66
N LEU A 220 -7.92 3.55 14.38
CA LEU A 220 -7.19 2.83 13.35
C LEU A 220 -5.76 3.34 13.21
N LEU A 221 -4.82 2.42 12.93
CA LEU A 221 -3.41 2.77 12.74
C LEU A 221 -3.20 3.57 11.46
N ALA A 222 -2.18 4.41 11.44
CA ALA A 222 -1.69 5.04 10.22
C ALA A 222 -0.84 4.04 9.42
N TYR A 223 -1.05 4.01 8.10
CA TYR A 223 -0.32 3.18 7.14
C TYR A 223 0.23 4.06 6.02
N ASP A 224 1.12 5.00 6.38
CA ASP A 224 1.79 5.83 5.39
C ASP A 224 2.68 4.97 4.50
N ALA A 225 2.52 5.13 3.19
CA ALA A 225 3.42 4.50 2.23
C ALA A 225 4.77 5.22 2.25
N MET A 226 5.85 4.46 2.37
CA MET A 226 7.21 4.98 2.47
C MET A 226 8.15 4.21 1.56
N ILE A 227 9.11 4.91 0.99
CA ILE A 227 10.15 4.32 0.14
C ILE A 227 11.30 3.88 1.05
N LEU A 228 11.61 2.59 1.03
CA LEU A 228 12.72 2.00 1.77
C LEU A 228 13.85 1.62 0.82
N ALA A 229 15.07 1.96 1.21
CA ALA A 229 16.29 1.63 0.48
C ALA A 229 17.24 0.77 1.33
N SER A 230 17.95 -0.17 0.68
CA SER A 230 19.05 -0.89 1.30
C SER A 230 20.22 0.04 1.62
N ALA A 231 21.03 -0.29 2.62
CA ALA A 231 22.18 0.54 2.99
C ALA A 231 23.15 0.79 1.82
N ASN A 232 23.35 -0.21 0.96
CA ASN A 232 24.23 -0.09 -0.20
C ASN A 232 23.67 0.84 -1.28
N ALA A 233 22.36 0.75 -1.58
CA ALA A 233 21.70 1.63 -2.52
C ALA A 233 21.61 3.07 -1.99
N ALA A 234 21.28 3.24 -0.71
CA ALA A 234 21.22 4.55 -0.06
C ALA A 234 22.57 5.27 0.00
N ALA A 235 23.68 4.54 -0.08
CA ALA A 235 25.03 5.15 -0.17
C ALA A 235 25.31 5.80 -1.54
N GLN A 236 24.44 5.64 -2.53
CA GLN A 236 24.60 6.20 -3.87
C GLN A 236 23.82 7.50 -4.03
N PRO A 237 24.48 8.67 -4.12
CA PRO A 237 23.78 9.97 -4.11
C PRO A 237 22.79 10.15 -5.27
N LYS A 238 23.13 9.68 -6.47
CA LYS A 238 22.25 9.78 -7.65
C LYS A 238 20.97 8.95 -7.47
N PHE A 239 21.07 7.75 -6.90
CA PHE A 239 19.92 6.91 -6.58
C PHE A 239 18.98 7.62 -5.59
N MET A 240 19.52 8.15 -4.49
CA MET A 240 18.73 8.89 -3.50
C MET A 240 18.06 10.12 -4.10
N GLN A 241 18.79 10.88 -4.93
CA GLN A 241 18.24 12.06 -5.61
C GLN A 241 17.05 11.74 -6.52
N VAL A 242 17.09 10.61 -7.22
CA VAL A 242 15.97 10.16 -8.05
C VAL A 242 14.75 9.84 -7.19
N LEU A 243 14.93 9.07 -6.12
CA LEU A 243 13.81 8.67 -5.27
C LEU A 243 13.23 9.81 -4.43
N ASP A 244 14.03 10.83 -4.11
CA ASP A 244 13.59 12.02 -3.39
C ASP A 244 12.49 12.79 -4.15
N THR A 245 12.46 12.70 -5.47
CA THR A 245 11.40 13.31 -6.30
C THR A 245 10.01 12.69 -6.06
N LEU A 246 9.96 11.50 -5.49
CA LEU A 246 8.73 10.77 -5.19
C LEU A 246 8.20 11.06 -3.78
N VAL A 247 8.99 11.75 -2.95
CA VAL A 247 8.59 12.08 -1.58
C VAL A 247 7.48 13.13 -1.60
N ASP A 248 6.41 12.86 -0.84
CA ASP A 248 5.20 13.68 -0.71
C ASP A 248 4.54 14.08 -2.05
N SER A 249 4.79 13.31 -3.13
CA SER A 249 4.34 13.63 -4.49
C SER A 249 3.00 12.99 -4.88
N ILE A 250 2.52 11.97 -4.16
CA ILE A 250 1.36 11.16 -4.55
C ILE A 250 0.19 11.42 -3.61
N PRO A 251 -0.90 12.09 -4.09
CA PRO A 251 -2.12 12.25 -3.30
C PRO A 251 -2.88 10.91 -3.12
N ASP A 252 -3.58 10.73 -1.98
CA ASP A 252 -4.45 9.56 -1.73
C ASP A 252 -5.43 9.28 -2.88
N GLU A 253 -6.06 10.33 -3.41
CA GLU A 253 -7.02 10.22 -4.51
C GLU A 253 -6.39 9.74 -5.81
N ALA A 254 -5.18 10.20 -6.12
CA ALA A 254 -4.45 9.77 -7.32
C ALA A 254 -4.11 8.27 -7.25
N MET A 255 -3.67 7.79 -6.07
CA MET A 255 -3.39 6.35 -5.88
C MET A 255 -4.67 5.53 -5.95
N ARG A 256 -5.77 5.99 -5.34
CA ARG A 256 -7.07 5.30 -5.40
C ARG A 256 -7.56 5.16 -6.84
N GLN A 257 -7.42 6.21 -7.64
CA GLN A 257 -7.84 6.19 -9.04
C GLN A 257 -6.91 5.30 -9.90
N ALA A 258 -5.60 5.29 -9.63
CA ALA A 258 -4.67 4.38 -10.29
C ALA A 258 -5.01 2.91 -9.99
N ASN A 259 -5.31 2.56 -8.74
CA ASN A 259 -5.78 1.23 -8.37
C ASN A 259 -7.11 0.88 -9.06
N ARG A 260 -8.05 1.84 -9.16
CA ARG A 260 -9.33 1.64 -9.86
C ARG A 260 -9.14 1.27 -11.32
N LEU A 261 -8.27 1.97 -12.04
CA LEU A 261 -7.99 1.67 -13.45
C LEU A 261 -7.63 0.20 -13.66
N VAL A 262 -6.87 -0.41 -12.75
CA VAL A 262 -6.47 -1.82 -12.86
C VAL A 262 -7.54 -2.75 -12.31
N ASP A 263 -7.96 -2.55 -11.06
CA ASP A 263 -8.77 -3.53 -10.32
C ASP A 263 -10.24 -3.54 -10.72
N VAL A 264 -10.74 -2.44 -11.31
CA VAL A 264 -12.14 -2.26 -11.67
C VAL A 264 -12.31 -2.11 -13.19
N ASP A 265 -11.53 -1.21 -13.80
CA ASP A 265 -11.69 -0.88 -15.21
C ASP A 265 -10.90 -1.84 -16.12
N GLY A 266 -10.04 -2.72 -15.54
CA GLY A 266 -9.31 -3.77 -16.26
C GLY A 266 -8.14 -3.26 -17.11
N GLU A 267 -7.68 -2.05 -16.85
CA GLU A 267 -6.53 -1.45 -17.53
C GLU A 267 -5.20 -2.09 -17.09
N SER A 268 -4.15 -1.88 -17.86
CA SER A 268 -2.82 -2.38 -17.51
C SER A 268 -2.16 -1.55 -16.40
N ILE A 269 -1.19 -2.16 -15.70
CA ILE A 269 -0.33 -1.43 -14.75
C ILE A 269 0.35 -0.23 -15.42
N THR A 270 0.73 -0.34 -16.69
CA THR A 270 1.35 0.77 -17.44
C THR A 270 0.41 1.96 -17.56
N VAL A 271 -0.87 1.74 -17.88
CA VAL A 271 -1.88 2.82 -17.97
C VAL A 271 -2.09 3.49 -16.61
N ALA A 272 -2.18 2.70 -15.53
CA ALA A 272 -2.33 3.23 -14.18
C ALA A 272 -1.09 4.04 -13.74
N LEU A 273 0.10 3.60 -14.12
CA LEU A 273 1.36 4.29 -13.84
C LEU A 273 1.46 5.61 -14.60
N GLU A 274 1.11 5.64 -15.88
CA GLU A 274 1.07 6.88 -16.67
C GLU A 274 0.09 7.90 -16.09
N TYR A 275 -1.10 7.42 -15.69
CA TYR A 275 -2.08 8.25 -14.98
C TYR A 275 -1.47 8.82 -13.68
N LEU A 276 -0.91 7.96 -12.83
CA LEU A 276 -0.35 8.37 -11.53
C LEU A 276 0.74 9.43 -11.70
N ARG A 277 1.65 9.25 -12.68
CA ARG A 277 2.69 10.25 -13.00
C ARG A 277 2.12 11.59 -13.43
N GLY A 278 0.98 11.59 -14.12
CA GLY A 278 0.28 12.82 -14.51
C GLY A 278 -0.31 13.61 -13.34
N GLU A 279 -0.73 12.88 -12.29
CA GLU A 279 -1.37 13.44 -11.09
C GLU A 279 -0.39 13.78 -9.97
N MET A 280 0.87 13.35 -10.08
CA MET A 280 1.89 13.65 -9.07
C MET A 280 2.14 15.15 -8.96
N THR A 281 2.19 15.65 -7.72
CA THR A 281 2.58 17.03 -7.44
C THR A 281 4.09 17.19 -7.65
N LYS A 282 4.48 18.16 -8.48
CA LYS A 282 5.90 18.49 -8.65
C LYS A 282 6.36 19.29 -7.45
N ASN A 283 7.30 18.75 -6.71
CA ASN A 283 8.03 19.46 -5.63
C ASN A 283 9.06 20.42 -6.21
#